data_919b45beab0bd9ee0fbca1aba522fbff
#
_entry.id   919b45beab0bd9ee0fbca1aba522fbff
#
_cell.length_a   1.000
_cell.length_b   1.000
_cell.length_c   1.000
_cell.angle_alpha   90.00
_cell.angle_beta   90.00
_cell.angle_gamma   90.00
#
_symmetry.space_group_name_H-M   'P 1'
#
loop_
_entity.id
_entity.type
_entity.pdbx_description
1 polymer ?
#
loop_
_entity_poly.entity_id
_entity_poly.type
_entity_poly.pdbx_seq_one_letter_code
_entity_poly.pdbx_strand_id
1 'polypeptide(L)'
;MSKRLTEEEIRQNRLQREERQREKDMEFKLDERSYTILRTLRDASKHSDIKYNSKYFAKLFKVSEPTIFRIIQGLREKGILEEKLVNGSYVINSNFEDLYYSGDTQKNIALIASLSGLLQQFEGTPLFDSITKLIYFLQPEVAKKDAVLSSGRIIVAPQMKYDINVKDWNKVYESIQKNHKLQFRYLKPYTNNEAERIIWPLQLILDNGSVYLFAYSEYADLVLLYDLNYMTDIVVLDENFKLPEKYDINNYSGGTRLGAYTGDTVENYKIRFTDYAKEWMKNHKFAEDQSFTDENDSTVISFSSSQYHKVLQLILSWGHQAEPLAPDRLVKQWKEEVIAMAKKVKEKHSPV
;
A
#
# COMPACT_ATOMS: atom_id res chain seq x y z
N MET A 1 -30.94 -31.68 31.87
CA MET A 1 -30.77 -30.50 32.73
C MET A 1 -29.94 -29.46 32.00
N SER A 2 -30.56 -28.40 31.53
CA SER A 2 -29.85 -27.28 30.84
C SER A 2 -29.16 -26.46 31.91
N LYS A 3 -27.84 -26.34 31.83
CA LYS A 3 -27.03 -25.47 32.74
C LYS A 3 -27.43 -24.02 32.50
N ARG A 4 -27.95 -23.34 33.49
CA ARG A 4 -28.14 -21.88 33.44
C ARG A 4 -26.76 -21.22 33.44
N LEU A 5 -26.51 -20.37 32.45
CA LEU A 5 -25.29 -19.55 32.37
C LEU A 5 -25.25 -18.57 33.56
N THR A 6 -24.06 -18.33 34.09
CA THR A 6 -23.85 -17.34 35.14
C THR A 6 -23.96 -15.92 34.54
N GLU A 7 -24.25 -14.93 35.38
CA GLU A 7 -24.34 -13.52 34.94
C GLU A 7 -23.04 -13.04 34.25
N GLU A 8 -21.91 -13.56 34.67
CA GLU A 8 -20.59 -13.25 34.11
C GLU A 8 -20.40 -13.86 32.70
N GLU A 9 -20.85 -15.10 32.50
CA GLU A 9 -20.86 -15.77 31.17
C GLU A 9 -21.84 -15.06 30.21
N ILE A 10 -22.96 -14.56 30.69
CA ILE A 10 -23.91 -13.77 29.90
C ILE A 10 -23.28 -12.44 29.47
N ARG A 11 -22.56 -11.78 30.39
CA ARG A 11 -21.85 -10.51 30.11
C ARG A 11 -20.71 -10.68 29.11
N GLN A 12 -19.91 -11.74 29.25
CA GLN A 12 -18.83 -12.07 28.33
C GLN A 12 -19.37 -12.43 26.94
N ASN A 13 -20.43 -13.23 26.87
CA ASN A 13 -21.09 -13.56 25.59
C ASN A 13 -21.70 -12.33 24.90
N ARG A 14 -22.17 -11.35 25.68
CA ARG A 14 -22.67 -10.07 25.13
C ARG A 14 -21.53 -9.21 24.58
N LEU A 15 -20.42 -9.08 25.32
CA LEU A 15 -19.22 -8.37 24.86
C LEU A 15 -18.64 -8.98 23.58
N GLN A 16 -18.50 -10.32 23.54
CA GLN A 16 -18.03 -11.00 22.34
C GLN A 16 -18.97 -10.84 21.13
N ARG A 17 -20.30 -10.76 21.36
CA ARG A 17 -21.26 -10.47 20.30
C ARG A 17 -21.14 -9.03 19.81
N GLU A 18 -20.94 -8.07 20.71
CA GLU A 18 -20.75 -6.68 20.37
C GLU A 18 -19.41 -6.45 19.63
N GLU A 19 -18.34 -7.14 20.02
CA GLU A 19 -17.04 -7.12 19.32
C GLU A 19 -17.14 -7.74 17.93
N ARG A 20 -17.74 -8.93 17.79
CA ARG A 20 -17.99 -9.56 16.48
C ARG A 20 -18.89 -8.71 15.58
N GLN A 21 -19.81 -7.96 16.16
CA GLN A 21 -20.65 -7.04 15.41
C GLN A 21 -19.85 -5.83 14.97
N ARG A 22 -18.99 -5.25 15.83
CA ARG A 22 -18.06 -4.16 15.46
C ARG A 22 -17.05 -4.58 14.40
N GLU A 23 -16.51 -5.81 14.47
CA GLU A 23 -15.63 -6.37 13.43
C GLU A 23 -16.35 -6.50 12.08
N LYS A 24 -17.60 -6.97 12.07
CA LYS A 24 -18.43 -7.03 10.86
C LYS A 24 -18.78 -5.63 10.32
N ASP A 25 -18.94 -4.66 11.19
CA ASP A 25 -19.28 -3.28 10.81
C ASP A 25 -18.06 -2.49 10.32
N MET A 26 -16.82 -2.92 10.66
CA MET A 26 -15.56 -2.37 10.13
C MET A 26 -15.20 -2.93 8.73
N GLU A 27 -15.75 -4.04 8.31
CA GLU A 27 -15.63 -4.51 6.94
C GLU A 27 -16.53 -3.66 6.03
N PHE A 28 -15.93 -2.72 5.30
CA PHE A 28 -16.60 -1.87 4.30
C PHE A 28 -17.04 -2.75 3.10
N LYS A 29 -17.99 -3.65 3.35
CA LYS A 29 -18.72 -4.40 2.32
C LYS A 29 -20.10 -3.79 2.21
N LEU A 30 -20.27 -2.87 1.23
CA LEU A 30 -21.58 -2.67 0.66
C LEU A 30 -21.97 -4.01 0.02
N ASP A 31 -23.02 -4.66 0.53
CA ASP A 31 -23.53 -5.84 -0.11
C ASP A 31 -24.13 -5.48 -1.49
N GLU A 32 -24.34 -6.46 -2.34
CA GLU A 32 -24.89 -6.28 -3.69
C GLU A 32 -26.23 -5.53 -3.68
N ARG A 33 -27.02 -5.68 -2.61
CA ARG A 33 -28.31 -5.01 -2.44
C ARG A 33 -28.15 -3.53 -2.12
N SER A 34 -27.25 -3.17 -1.23
CA SER A 34 -26.91 -1.78 -0.91
C SER A 34 -26.48 -1.02 -2.16
N TYR A 35 -25.63 -1.64 -2.97
CA TYR A 35 -25.20 -1.07 -4.24
C TYR A 35 -26.37 -0.86 -5.21
N THR A 36 -27.24 -1.86 -5.37
CA THR A 36 -28.40 -1.75 -6.26
C THR A 36 -29.38 -0.67 -5.79
N ILE A 37 -29.56 -0.51 -4.45
CA ILE A 37 -30.34 0.58 -3.88
C ILE A 37 -29.76 1.94 -4.28
N LEU A 38 -28.47 2.16 -4.04
CA LEU A 38 -27.82 3.44 -4.36
C LEU A 38 -27.88 3.77 -5.85
N ARG A 39 -27.64 2.76 -6.71
CA ARG A 39 -27.75 2.92 -8.16
C ARG A 39 -29.17 3.31 -8.57
N THR A 40 -30.19 2.64 -8.02
CA THR A 40 -31.59 2.93 -8.32
C THR A 40 -31.97 4.32 -7.87
N LEU A 41 -31.53 4.75 -6.68
CA LEU A 41 -31.80 6.11 -6.16
C LEU A 41 -31.14 7.18 -7.01
N ARG A 42 -29.92 6.95 -7.49
CA ARG A 42 -29.23 7.86 -8.40
C ARG A 42 -29.98 8.03 -9.73
N ASP A 43 -30.43 6.92 -10.29
CA ASP A 43 -31.13 6.93 -11.57
C ASP A 43 -32.59 7.48 -11.43
N ALA A 44 -33.08 7.54 -10.19
CA ALA A 44 -34.42 8.00 -9.81
C ALA A 44 -34.71 9.48 -10.13
N SER A 45 -33.68 10.32 -10.15
CA SER A 45 -33.82 11.74 -10.52
C SER A 45 -34.38 11.94 -11.93
N LYS A 46 -34.42 10.88 -12.74
CA LYS A 46 -34.93 10.89 -14.13
C LYS A 46 -36.40 10.49 -14.26
N HIS A 47 -37.04 9.99 -13.17
CA HIS A 47 -38.43 9.48 -13.20
C HIS A 47 -39.21 9.94 -11.95
N SER A 48 -40.00 11.00 -12.06
CA SER A 48 -40.68 11.70 -10.94
C SER A 48 -41.82 10.93 -10.25
N ASP A 49 -42.35 9.88 -10.84
CA ASP A 49 -43.61 9.25 -10.37
C ASP A 49 -43.42 8.03 -9.46
N ILE A 50 -42.23 7.49 -9.34
CA ILE A 50 -41.93 6.29 -8.54
C ILE A 50 -41.38 6.67 -7.18
N LYS A 51 -42.00 6.14 -6.10
CA LYS A 51 -41.51 6.32 -4.72
C LYS A 51 -40.52 5.19 -4.37
N TYR A 52 -39.23 5.54 -4.27
CA TYR A 52 -38.15 4.60 -3.95
C TYR A 52 -37.97 4.48 -2.43
N ASN A 53 -38.82 3.69 -1.80
CA ASN A 53 -38.86 3.47 -0.36
C ASN A 53 -38.64 1.98 -0.01
N SER A 54 -38.74 1.63 1.28
CA SER A 54 -38.55 0.24 1.74
C SER A 54 -39.48 -0.75 1.03
N LYS A 55 -40.73 -0.34 0.76
CA LYS A 55 -41.71 -1.19 0.08
C LYS A 55 -41.31 -1.47 -1.37
N TYR A 56 -40.78 -0.48 -2.08
CA TYR A 56 -40.30 -0.62 -3.44
C TYR A 56 -39.11 -1.64 -3.49
N PHE A 57 -38.12 -1.43 -2.64
CA PHE A 57 -36.92 -2.30 -2.62
C PHE A 57 -37.23 -3.70 -2.09
N ALA A 58 -38.14 -3.84 -1.14
CA ALA A 58 -38.59 -5.14 -0.65
C ALA A 58 -39.18 -6.00 -1.80
N LYS A 59 -40.00 -5.36 -2.64
CA LYS A 59 -40.60 -5.99 -3.84
C LYS A 59 -39.48 -6.31 -4.88
N LEU A 60 -38.56 -5.41 -5.12
CA LEU A 60 -37.50 -5.55 -6.08
C LEU A 60 -36.58 -6.76 -5.73
N PHE A 61 -36.18 -6.86 -4.47
CA PHE A 61 -35.28 -7.94 -4.00
C PHE A 61 -36.02 -9.20 -3.51
N LYS A 62 -37.35 -9.20 -3.51
CA LYS A 62 -38.18 -10.30 -2.99
C LYS A 62 -37.83 -10.67 -1.54
N VAL A 63 -37.67 -9.66 -0.68
CA VAL A 63 -37.38 -9.77 0.75
C VAL A 63 -38.37 -8.99 1.57
N SER A 64 -38.36 -9.13 2.91
CA SER A 64 -39.21 -8.39 3.81
C SER A 64 -38.79 -6.91 3.93
N GLU A 65 -39.73 -6.01 4.19
CA GLU A 65 -39.44 -4.58 4.44
C GLU A 65 -38.45 -4.37 5.62
N PRO A 66 -38.56 -5.10 6.74
CA PRO A 66 -37.56 -5.00 7.81
C PRO A 66 -36.12 -5.30 7.36
N THR A 67 -35.93 -6.21 6.38
CA THR A 67 -34.61 -6.49 5.81
C THR A 67 -34.06 -5.28 5.07
N ILE A 68 -34.89 -4.62 4.27
CA ILE A 68 -34.53 -3.37 3.58
C ILE A 68 -34.26 -2.26 4.59
N PHE A 69 -35.09 -2.15 5.64
CA PHE A 69 -34.91 -1.14 6.67
C PHE A 69 -33.52 -1.23 7.34
N ARG A 70 -33.03 -2.44 7.63
CA ARG A 70 -31.67 -2.65 8.18
C ARG A 70 -30.59 -2.18 7.21
N ILE A 71 -30.72 -2.47 5.92
CA ILE A 71 -29.78 -2.01 4.90
C ILE A 71 -29.79 -0.47 4.83
N ILE A 72 -30.95 0.14 4.76
CA ILE A 72 -31.10 1.59 4.72
C ILE A 72 -30.53 2.24 5.98
N GLN A 73 -30.78 1.66 7.16
CA GLN A 73 -30.23 2.16 8.42
C GLN A 73 -28.69 2.12 8.41
N GLY A 74 -28.08 1.02 7.94
CA GLY A 74 -26.63 0.94 7.78
C GLY A 74 -26.05 1.96 6.79
N LEU A 75 -26.77 2.26 5.72
CA LEU A 75 -26.39 3.32 4.76
C LEU A 75 -26.50 4.72 5.37
N ARG A 76 -27.48 4.98 6.24
CA ARG A 76 -27.64 6.24 6.99
C ARG A 76 -26.54 6.42 8.03
N GLU A 77 -26.26 5.41 8.82
CA GLU A 77 -25.17 5.41 9.82
C GLU A 77 -23.81 5.71 9.21
N LYS A 78 -23.63 5.35 7.94
CA LYS A 78 -22.45 5.67 7.14
C LYS A 78 -22.52 7.05 6.46
N GLY A 79 -23.57 7.82 6.67
CA GLY A 79 -23.76 9.15 6.06
C GLY A 79 -24.03 9.12 4.55
N ILE A 80 -24.33 7.94 3.98
CA ILE A 80 -24.54 7.78 2.53
C ILE A 80 -25.95 8.23 2.10
N LEU A 81 -26.95 8.00 2.96
CA LEU A 81 -28.32 8.41 2.73
C LEU A 81 -28.74 9.48 3.72
N GLU A 82 -29.58 10.40 3.26
CA GLU A 82 -30.26 11.38 4.12
C GLU A 82 -31.15 10.68 5.15
N GLU A 83 -31.29 11.28 6.35
CA GLU A 83 -32.14 10.74 7.38
C GLU A 83 -33.60 10.76 7.02
N LYS A 84 -34.04 11.81 6.29
CA LYS A 84 -35.43 12.04 5.90
C LYS A 84 -35.69 11.61 4.46
N LEU A 85 -36.88 11.07 4.25
CA LEU A 85 -37.43 10.84 2.91
C LEU A 85 -37.81 12.15 2.26
N VAL A 86 -37.50 12.33 0.99
CA VAL A 86 -37.96 13.45 0.17
C VAL A 86 -39.00 12.90 -0.80
N ASN A 87 -40.22 13.49 -0.79
CA ASN A 87 -41.36 13.03 -1.61
C ASN A 87 -41.66 11.52 -1.47
N GLY A 88 -41.34 10.94 -0.28
CA GLY A 88 -41.57 9.53 0.00
C GLY A 88 -40.51 8.58 -0.55
N SER A 89 -39.41 9.10 -1.04
CA SER A 89 -38.23 8.32 -1.53
C SER A 89 -37.02 8.55 -0.65
N TYR A 90 -36.16 7.56 -0.53
CA TYR A 90 -34.80 7.73 0.02
C TYR A 90 -33.99 8.64 -0.91
N VAL A 91 -33.08 9.41 -0.34
CA VAL A 91 -32.20 10.34 -1.07
C VAL A 91 -30.78 10.11 -0.65
N ILE A 92 -29.88 10.12 -1.61
CA ILE A 92 -28.43 10.06 -1.37
C ILE A 92 -28.00 11.42 -0.79
N ASN A 93 -27.14 11.38 0.24
CA ASN A 93 -26.61 12.60 0.85
C ASN A 93 -25.82 13.40 -0.21
N SER A 94 -26.07 14.69 -0.33
CA SER A 94 -25.44 15.56 -1.33
C SER A 94 -23.91 15.56 -1.22
N ASN A 95 -23.35 15.55 0.01
CA ASN A 95 -21.92 15.47 0.22
C ASN A 95 -21.30 14.16 -0.27
N PHE A 96 -22.08 13.06 -0.21
CA PHE A 96 -21.67 11.78 -0.75
C PHE A 96 -21.81 11.75 -2.27
N GLU A 97 -22.87 12.37 -2.80
CA GLU A 97 -23.13 12.46 -4.23
C GLU A 97 -22.06 13.30 -4.94
N ASP A 98 -21.65 14.43 -4.37
CA ASP A 98 -20.56 15.27 -4.91
C ASP A 98 -19.21 14.54 -4.94
N LEU A 99 -18.92 13.71 -3.95
CA LEU A 99 -17.66 12.98 -3.88
C LEU A 99 -17.58 11.82 -4.89
N TYR A 100 -18.71 11.16 -5.15
CA TYR A 100 -18.78 9.93 -5.95
C TYR A 100 -19.50 10.11 -7.30
N TYR A 101 -20.29 11.18 -7.48
CA TYR A 101 -21.23 11.31 -8.60
C TYR A 101 -21.28 12.72 -9.22
N SER A 102 -20.25 13.57 -8.99
CA SER A 102 -20.23 14.85 -9.70
C SER A 102 -20.47 14.60 -11.19
N GLY A 103 -21.52 15.20 -11.73
CA GLY A 103 -22.26 14.86 -12.96
C GLY A 103 -21.50 14.73 -14.28
N ASP A 104 -20.21 14.48 -14.23
CA ASP A 104 -19.36 14.29 -15.40
C ASP A 104 -18.82 12.84 -15.42
N THR A 105 -19.71 11.91 -15.78
CA THR A 105 -19.37 10.48 -15.91
C THR A 105 -18.12 10.25 -16.76
N GLN A 106 -17.88 11.08 -17.78
CA GLN A 106 -16.69 10.96 -18.63
C GLN A 106 -15.41 11.39 -17.91
N LYS A 107 -15.45 12.44 -17.09
CA LYS A 107 -14.31 12.85 -16.27
C LYS A 107 -13.97 11.81 -15.21
N ASN A 108 -14.98 11.26 -14.57
CA ASN A 108 -14.79 10.20 -13.57
C ASN A 108 -14.21 8.93 -14.20
N ILE A 109 -14.69 8.53 -15.38
CA ILE A 109 -14.11 7.41 -16.13
C ILE A 109 -12.65 7.70 -16.50
N ALA A 110 -12.33 8.90 -16.97
CA ALA A 110 -10.96 9.28 -17.31
C ALA A 110 -10.04 9.30 -16.08
N LEU A 111 -10.54 9.77 -14.92
CA LEU A 111 -9.82 9.75 -13.66
C LEU A 111 -9.54 8.31 -13.19
N ILE A 112 -10.55 7.44 -13.23
CA ILE A 112 -10.42 6.03 -12.86
C ILE A 112 -9.45 5.31 -13.82
N ALA A 113 -9.51 5.61 -15.12
CA ALA A 113 -8.56 5.09 -16.10
C ALA A 113 -7.10 5.49 -15.75
N SER A 114 -6.90 6.75 -15.35
CA SER A 114 -5.60 7.24 -14.91
C SER A 114 -5.13 6.54 -13.63
N LEU A 115 -6.03 6.35 -12.65
CA LEU A 115 -5.74 5.60 -11.42
C LEU A 115 -5.40 4.14 -11.72
N SER A 116 -6.07 3.49 -12.67
CA SER A 116 -5.78 2.12 -13.09
C SER A 116 -4.36 1.99 -13.64
N GLY A 117 -3.89 2.99 -14.41
CA GLY A 117 -2.49 3.06 -14.86
C GLY A 117 -1.48 3.14 -13.70
N LEU A 118 -1.80 3.91 -12.66
CA LEU A 118 -0.98 3.99 -11.45
C LEU A 118 -0.96 2.67 -10.68
N LEU A 119 -2.09 1.94 -10.67
CA LEU A 119 -2.21 0.68 -9.95
C LEU A 119 -1.43 -0.47 -10.60
N GLN A 120 -1.14 -0.41 -11.90
CA GLN A 120 -0.35 -1.45 -12.59
C GLN A 120 1.01 -1.69 -11.94
N GLN A 121 1.62 -0.68 -11.31
CA GLN A 121 2.86 -0.87 -10.56
C GLN A 121 2.75 -1.87 -9.39
N PHE A 122 1.52 -2.16 -8.92
CA PHE A 122 1.24 -3.11 -7.84
C PHE A 122 0.74 -4.46 -8.35
N GLU A 123 0.79 -4.71 -9.67
CA GLU A 123 0.38 -5.99 -10.26
C GLU A 123 1.14 -7.15 -9.62
N GLY A 124 0.42 -8.23 -9.28
CA GLY A 124 0.96 -9.39 -8.56
C GLY A 124 0.84 -9.28 -7.04
N THR A 125 0.25 -8.19 -6.51
CA THR A 125 -0.06 -8.07 -5.08
C THR A 125 -1.55 -8.26 -4.80
N PRO A 126 -1.95 -8.77 -3.62
CA PRO A 126 -3.36 -8.81 -3.21
C PRO A 126 -4.01 -7.43 -3.11
N LEU A 127 -3.20 -6.38 -2.94
CA LEU A 127 -3.64 -4.99 -2.93
C LEU A 127 -4.19 -4.58 -4.31
N PHE A 128 -3.49 -4.91 -5.38
CA PHE A 128 -3.93 -4.66 -6.75
C PHE A 128 -5.28 -5.30 -7.04
N ASP A 129 -5.43 -6.59 -6.71
CA ASP A 129 -6.69 -7.33 -6.91
C ASP A 129 -7.85 -6.71 -6.13
N SER A 130 -7.61 -6.32 -4.88
CA SER A 130 -8.62 -5.73 -4.00
C SER A 130 -9.08 -4.37 -4.51
N ILE A 131 -8.15 -3.49 -4.90
CA ILE A 131 -8.47 -2.17 -5.42
C ILE A 131 -9.14 -2.29 -6.79
N THR A 132 -8.68 -3.18 -7.65
CA THR A 132 -9.28 -3.43 -8.97
C THR A 132 -10.72 -3.90 -8.83
N LYS A 133 -11.01 -4.83 -7.92
CA LYS A 133 -12.39 -5.26 -7.60
C LYS A 133 -13.23 -4.11 -7.07
N LEU A 134 -12.67 -3.25 -6.23
CA LEU A 134 -13.38 -2.07 -5.71
C LEU A 134 -13.70 -1.08 -6.83
N ILE A 135 -12.78 -0.80 -7.74
CA ILE A 135 -13.00 0.05 -8.91
C ILE A 135 -14.13 -0.51 -9.77
N TYR A 136 -14.10 -1.82 -10.08
CA TYR A 136 -15.16 -2.47 -10.87
C TYR A 136 -16.50 -2.46 -10.16
N PHE A 137 -16.50 -2.58 -8.84
CA PHE A 137 -17.71 -2.49 -8.04
C PHE A 137 -18.33 -1.08 -8.08
N LEU A 138 -17.51 -0.03 -7.94
CA LEU A 138 -17.95 1.36 -7.96
C LEU A 138 -18.37 1.84 -9.36
N GLN A 139 -17.75 1.30 -10.41
CA GLN A 139 -18.00 1.69 -11.80
C GLN A 139 -18.07 0.46 -12.73
N PRO A 140 -19.20 -0.29 -12.72
CA PRO A 140 -19.35 -1.49 -13.55
C PRO A 140 -19.23 -1.24 -15.05
N GLU A 141 -19.49 -0.02 -15.51
CA GLU A 141 -19.37 0.38 -16.93
C GLU A 141 -17.92 0.45 -17.38
N VAL A 142 -17.00 0.70 -16.45
CA VAL A 142 -15.55 0.64 -16.66
C VAL A 142 -15.11 -0.81 -16.91
N ALA A 143 -15.70 -1.77 -16.18
CA ALA A 143 -15.41 -3.19 -16.33
C ALA A 143 -15.83 -3.77 -17.69
N LYS A 144 -16.87 -3.20 -18.33
CA LYS A 144 -17.38 -3.67 -19.64
C LYS A 144 -16.53 -3.24 -20.83
N LYS A 145 -15.63 -2.31 -20.63
CA LYS A 145 -14.70 -1.85 -21.66
C LYS A 145 -13.29 -2.18 -21.18
N ASP A 146 -12.70 -3.24 -21.70
CA ASP A 146 -11.25 -3.50 -21.64
C ASP A 146 -10.41 -2.25 -22.04
N ALA A 147 -11.09 -1.26 -22.59
CA ALA A 147 -10.56 0.03 -22.98
C ALA A 147 -10.04 0.90 -21.82
N VAL A 148 -10.44 0.68 -20.56
CA VAL A 148 -10.06 1.59 -19.46
C VAL A 148 -8.63 1.31 -18.98
N LEU A 149 -8.21 0.06 -18.94
CA LEU A 149 -6.83 -0.30 -18.65
C LEU A 149 -5.89 -0.01 -19.84
N SER A 150 -6.42 0.00 -21.07
CA SER A 150 -5.64 0.23 -22.29
C SER A 150 -5.64 1.68 -22.80
N SER A 151 -6.56 2.53 -22.34
CA SER A 151 -6.70 3.92 -22.80
C SER A 151 -6.06 4.96 -21.90
N GLY A 152 -5.30 4.54 -20.89
CA GLY A 152 -4.62 5.45 -19.98
C GLY A 152 -3.68 6.39 -20.74
N ARG A 153 -4.03 7.67 -20.82
CA ARG A 153 -3.13 8.70 -21.34
C ARG A 153 -1.99 9.02 -20.38
N ILE A 154 -2.11 8.55 -19.14
CA ILE A 154 -1.09 8.63 -18.10
C ILE A 154 -0.67 7.20 -17.79
N ILE A 155 0.58 6.88 -18.03
CA ILE A 155 1.17 5.56 -17.78
C ILE A 155 2.31 5.77 -16.79
N VAL A 156 2.30 5.00 -15.71
CA VAL A 156 3.49 4.82 -14.87
C VAL A 156 4.30 3.72 -15.51
N ALA A 157 5.57 3.99 -15.77
CA ALA A 157 6.46 2.98 -16.35
C ALA A 157 6.46 1.74 -15.47
N PRO A 158 6.26 0.53 -16.03
CA PRO A 158 6.23 -0.69 -15.25
C PRO A 158 7.58 -0.90 -14.59
N GLN A 159 7.53 -1.16 -13.29
CA GLN A 159 8.67 -1.63 -12.50
C GLN A 159 8.72 -3.17 -12.53
N MET A 160 9.61 -3.76 -11.75
CA MET A 160 9.62 -5.21 -11.61
C MET A 160 8.26 -5.69 -11.04
N LYS A 161 7.76 -6.78 -11.62
CA LYS A 161 6.48 -7.37 -11.17
C LYS A 161 6.66 -8.02 -9.81
N TYR A 162 5.66 -7.87 -8.95
CA TYR A 162 5.60 -8.58 -7.68
C TYR A 162 5.18 -10.03 -7.92
N ASP A 163 5.91 -10.97 -7.31
CA ASP A 163 5.55 -12.37 -7.24
C ASP A 163 5.47 -12.78 -5.76
N ILE A 164 4.26 -12.78 -5.23
CA ILE A 164 4.02 -12.92 -3.79
C ILE A 164 3.06 -14.05 -3.53
N ASN A 165 3.39 -14.90 -2.57
CA ASN A 165 2.46 -15.87 -2.04
C ASN A 165 1.32 -15.15 -1.29
N VAL A 166 0.12 -15.20 -1.84
CA VAL A 166 -1.08 -14.53 -1.27
C VAL A 166 -1.37 -14.99 0.16
N LYS A 167 -1.12 -16.27 0.50
CA LYS A 167 -1.37 -16.79 1.85
C LYS A 167 -0.41 -16.17 2.87
N ASP A 168 0.86 -16.03 2.49
CA ASP A 168 1.88 -15.45 3.35
C ASP A 168 1.66 -13.95 3.52
N TRP A 169 1.33 -13.24 2.44
CA TRP A 169 0.89 -11.85 2.52
C TRP A 169 -0.27 -11.67 3.51
N ASN A 170 -1.32 -12.49 3.40
CA ASN A 170 -2.50 -12.36 4.25
C ASN A 170 -2.17 -12.59 5.74
N LYS A 171 -1.32 -13.57 6.05
CA LYS A 171 -0.86 -13.81 7.42
C LYS A 171 -0.10 -12.60 7.98
N VAL A 172 0.85 -12.06 7.20
CA VAL A 172 1.63 -10.88 7.60
C VAL A 172 0.72 -9.66 7.77
N TYR A 173 -0.17 -9.44 6.81
CA TYR A 173 -1.12 -8.31 6.86
C TYR A 173 -2.08 -8.42 8.05
N GLU A 174 -2.64 -9.61 8.32
CA GLU A 174 -3.47 -9.87 9.49
C GLU A 174 -2.72 -9.61 10.80
N SER A 175 -1.48 -10.08 10.90
CA SER A 175 -0.61 -9.89 12.05
C SER A 175 -0.36 -8.40 12.33
N ILE A 176 -0.13 -7.58 11.29
CA ILE A 176 0.00 -6.12 11.41
C ILE A 176 -1.31 -5.50 11.91
N GLN A 177 -2.45 -5.87 11.32
CA GLN A 177 -3.75 -5.29 11.67
C GLN A 177 -4.16 -5.59 13.12
N LYS A 178 -3.79 -6.76 13.64
CA LYS A 178 -4.14 -7.21 15.00
C LYS A 178 -3.06 -6.92 16.03
N ASN A 179 -1.92 -6.37 15.64
CA ASN A 179 -0.72 -6.23 16.48
C ASN A 179 -0.28 -7.55 17.12
N HIS A 180 -0.35 -8.65 16.37
CA HIS A 180 0.11 -9.95 16.80
C HIS A 180 1.56 -10.19 16.40
N LYS A 181 2.34 -10.86 17.25
CA LYS A 181 3.70 -11.28 16.89
C LYS A 181 3.66 -12.28 15.74
N LEU A 182 4.73 -12.29 14.95
CA LEU A 182 4.89 -13.16 13.80
C LEU A 182 6.13 -14.03 13.98
N GLN A 183 5.96 -15.34 13.78
CA GLN A 183 7.05 -16.31 13.75
C GLN A 183 7.24 -16.83 12.33
N PHE A 184 8.49 -16.96 11.88
CA PHE A 184 8.84 -17.50 10.58
C PHE A 184 10.30 -17.97 10.53
N ARG A 185 10.64 -18.74 9.49
CA ARG A 185 12.02 -19.04 9.13
C ARG A 185 12.48 -18.04 8.08
N TYR A 186 13.67 -17.50 8.26
CA TYR A 186 14.24 -16.49 7.36
C TYR A 186 15.57 -16.95 6.78
N LEU A 187 15.60 -17.07 5.46
CA LEU A 187 16.82 -17.34 4.70
C LEU A 187 17.54 -16.03 4.40
N LYS A 188 18.72 -15.82 5.01
CA LYS A 188 19.52 -14.63 4.72
C LYS A 188 20.13 -14.72 3.32
N PRO A 189 19.78 -13.80 2.38
CA PRO A 189 20.18 -13.92 0.97
C PRO A 189 21.67 -14.02 0.73
N TYR A 190 22.47 -13.34 1.56
CA TYR A 190 23.93 -13.23 1.35
C TYR A 190 24.76 -14.33 2.01
N THR A 191 24.22 -15.00 3.01
CA THR A 191 24.95 -16.01 3.79
C THR A 191 24.40 -17.41 3.64
N ASN A 192 23.25 -17.53 3.00
CA ASN A 192 22.47 -18.77 2.87
C ASN A 192 22.17 -19.44 4.22
N ASN A 193 22.21 -18.66 5.32
CA ASN A 193 21.90 -19.13 6.65
C ASN A 193 20.41 -18.94 6.93
N GLU A 194 19.75 -20.01 7.30
CA GLU A 194 18.35 -20.00 7.73
C GLU A 194 18.29 -19.91 9.26
N ALA A 195 17.37 -19.09 9.77
CA ALA A 195 17.12 -19.00 11.19
C ALA A 195 15.68 -18.64 11.48
N GLU A 196 15.15 -19.18 12.57
CA GLU A 196 13.86 -18.82 13.09
C GLU A 196 13.86 -17.41 13.66
N ARG A 197 12.77 -16.68 13.43
CA ARG A 197 12.57 -15.31 13.88
C ARG A 197 11.18 -15.16 14.52
N ILE A 198 11.14 -14.46 15.64
CA ILE A 198 9.91 -13.94 16.25
C ILE A 198 10.06 -12.43 16.25
N ILE A 199 9.09 -11.73 15.65
CA ILE A 199 9.17 -10.28 15.45
C ILE A 199 7.81 -9.63 15.69
N TRP A 200 7.82 -8.30 15.85
CA TRP A 200 6.64 -7.45 15.86
C TRP A 200 6.48 -6.81 14.48
N PRO A 201 5.56 -7.29 13.66
CA PRO A 201 5.38 -6.77 12.32
C PRO A 201 4.74 -5.37 12.38
N LEU A 202 5.36 -4.40 11.73
CA LEU A 202 4.94 -3.00 11.81
C LEU A 202 4.33 -2.50 10.51
N GLN A 203 4.98 -2.76 9.36
CA GLN A 203 4.56 -2.21 8.09
C GLN A 203 5.05 -3.05 6.92
N LEU A 204 4.20 -3.18 5.88
CA LEU A 204 4.60 -3.70 4.57
C LEU A 204 5.03 -2.54 3.67
N ILE A 205 6.15 -2.73 2.99
CA ILE A 205 6.73 -1.75 2.06
C ILE A 205 6.94 -2.43 0.72
N LEU A 206 6.35 -1.85 -0.33
CA LEU A 206 6.51 -2.32 -1.70
C LEU A 206 7.60 -1.48 -2.37
N ASP A 207 8.67 -2.13 -2.83
CA ASP A 207 9.79 -1.45 -3.49
C ASP A 207 10.34 -2.32 -4.62
N ASN A 208 10.17 -1.85 -5.85
CA ASN A 208 10.80 -2.38 -7.06
C ASN A 208 10.67 -3.92 -7.21
N GLY A 209 9.44 -4.43 -7.09
CA GLY A 209 9.13 -5.86 -7.25
C GLY A 209 9.31 -6.72 -6.00
N SER A 210 9.91 -6.20 -4.94
CA SER A 210 10.00 -6.85 -3.63
C SER A 210 9.00 -6.29 -2.64
N VAL A 211 8.50 -7.14 -1.75
CA VAL A 211 7.72 -6.73 -0.59
C VAL A 211 8.55 -6.94 0.67
N TYR A 212 8.78 -5.86 1.36
CA TYR A 212 9.52 -5.86 2.61
C TYR A 212 8.58 -5.74 3.79
N LEU A 213 8.87 -6.48 4.85
CA LEU A 213 8.27 -6.32 6.16
C LEU A 213 9.21 -5.54 7.06
N PHE A 214 8.79 -4.36 7.47
CA PHE A 214 9.44 -3.56 8.50
C PHE A 214 8.95 -4.06 9.85
N ALA A 215 9.85 -4.56 10.70
CA ALA A 215 9.48 -5.24 11.92
C ALA A 215 10.51 -5.04 13.03
N TYR A 216 10.02 -4.87 14.26
CA TYR A 216 10.88 -4.81 15.43
C TYR A 216 11.29 -6.22 15.89
N SER A 217 12.57 -6.41 16.09
CA SER A 217 13.16 -7.63 16.63
C SER A 217 13.55 -7.44 18.08
N GLU A 218 12.88 -8.13 19.01
CA GLU A 218 13.23 -8.10 20.43
C GLU A 218 14.67 -8.56 20.67
N TYR A 219 15.12 -9.55 19.90
CA TYR A 219 16.49 -10.09 20.01
C TYR A 219 17.57 -9.07 19.67
N ALA A 220 17.33 -8.24 18.64
CA ALA A 220 18.29 -7.24 18.18
C ALA A 220 18.07 -5.87 18.82
N ASP A 221 16.93 -5.65 19.50
CA ASP A 221 16.42 -4.33 19.95
C ASP A 221 16.42 -3.27 18.83
N LEU A 222 16.13 -3.71 17.60
CA LEU A 222 16.16 -2.89 16.40
C LEU A 222 14.96 -3.19 15.51
N VAL A 223 14.58 -2.20 14.71
CA VAL A 223 13.67 -2.40 13.60
C VAL A 223 14.47 -2.88 12.40
N LEU A 224 14.09 -4.02 11.84
CA LEU A 224 14.76 -4.68 10.73
C LEU A 224 13.83 -4.79 9.53
N LEU A 225 14.42 -4.94 8.37
CA LEU A 225 13.72 -5.11 7.09
C LEU A 225 13.88 -6.57 6.64
N TYR A 226 12.74 -7.25 6.44
CA TYR A 226 12.68 -8.63 5.95
C TYR A 226 12.02 -8.65 4.57
N ASP A 227 12.64 -9.26 3.58
CA ASP A 227 12.00 -9.50 2.29
C ASP A 227 11.08 -10.73 2.41
N LEU A 228 9.81 -10.59 2.03
CA LEU A 228 8.81 -11.65 2.13
C LEU A 228 9.21 -12.90 1.34
N ASN A 229 9.93 -12.74 0.24
CA ASN A 229 10.35 -13.86 -0.61
C ASN A 229 11.35 -14.81 0.08
N TYR A 230 12.00 -14.36 1.17
CA TYR A 230 12.91 -15.16 1.97
C TYR A 230 12.31 -15.64 3.30
N MET A 231 11.02 -15.45 3.49
CA MET A 231 10.28 -15.89 4.67
C MET A 231 9.51 -17.19 4.35
N THR A 232 9.66 -18.19 5.20
CA THR A 232 8.94 -19.48 5.10
C THR A 232 8.32 -19.83 6.46
N ASP A 233 7.37 -20.77 6.46
CA ASP A 233 6.70 -21.28 7.66
C ASP A 233 6.11 -20.17 8.55
N ILE A 234 5.46 -19.18 7.91
CA ILE A 234 4.90 -18.02 8.60
C ILE A 234 3.72 -18.42 9.48
N VAL A 235 3.79 -18.09 10.76
CA VAL A 235 2.77 -18.34 11.78
C VAL A 235 2.45 -17.04 12.51
N VAL A 236 1.18 -16.70 12.57
CA VAL A 236 0.68 -15.58 13.42
C VAL A 236 0.52 -16.13 14.84
N LEU A 237 1.18 -15.50 15.80
CA LEU A 237 1.08 -15.88 17.21
C LEU A 237 -0.08 -15.16 17.89
N ASP A 238 -0.68 -15.76 18.91
CA ASP A 238 -1.75 -15.12 19.69
C ASP A 238 -1.22 -14.05 20.67
N GLU A 239 0.10 -13.81 20.66
CA GLU A 239 0.75 -12.81 21.48
C GLU A 239 0.64 -11.42 20.84
N ASN A 240 0.06 -10.49 21.60
CA ASN A 240 -0.01 -9.09 21.21
C ASN A 240 1.29 -8.35 21.55
N PHE A 241 1.62 -7.35 20.74
CA PHE A 241 2.67 -6.39 21.03
C PHE A 241 2.14 -4.96 21.06
N LYS A 242 2.89 -4.06 21.69
CA LYS A 242 2.63 -2.62 21.67
C LYS A 242 3.73 -1.94 20.84
N LEU A 243 3.33 -1.08 19.92
CA LEU A 243 4.26 -0.35 19.06
C LEU A 243 5.34 0.35 19.92
N PRO A 244 6.63 0.19 19.62
CA PRO A 244 7.70 0.87 20.35
C PRO A 244 7.58 2.39 20.21
N GLU A 245 7.76 3.14 21.32
CA GLU A 245 7.63 4.62 21.33
C GLU A 245 8.62 5.33 20.37
N LYS A 246 9.78 4.73 20.15
CA LYS A 246 10.83 5.25 19.25
C LYS A 246 10.57 4.93 17.77
N TYR A 247 9.50 4.20 17.43
CA TYR A 247 9.15 3.87 16.05
C TYR A 247 8.29 4.95 15.43
N ASP A 248 8.78 5.53 14.32
CA ASP A 248 7.99 6.41 13.47
C ASP A 248 7.66 5.69 12.14
N ILE A 249 6.39 5.34 11.97
CA ILE A 249 5.87 4.68 10.78
C ILE A 249 6.09 5.48 9.50
N ASN A 250 6.24 6.79 9.60
CA ASN A 250 6.43 7.68 8.46
C ASN A 250 7.90 7.79 8.02
N ASN A 251 8.83 7.27 8.81
CA ASN A 251 10.27 7.44 8.59
C ASN A 251 10.97 6.17 8.05
N TYR A 252 10.28 5.32 7.30
CA TYR A 252 10.85 4.11 6.72
C TYR A 252 11.94 4.38 5.65
N SER A 253 11.96 5.55 5.06
CA SER A 253 12.92 5.95 4.01
C SER A 253 14.12 6.74 4.53
N GLY A 254 14.17 7.03 5.84
CA GLY A 254 15.26 7.82 6.42
C GLY A 254 15.41 9.23 5.83
N GLY A 255 14.30 9.83 5.37
CA GLY A 255 14.29 11.19 4.81
C GLY A 255 14.60 11.27 3.31
N THR A 256 14.99 10.16 2.67
CA THR A 256 15.21 10.11 1.22
C THR A 256 14.20 9.20 0.52
N ARG A 257 14.00 9.40 -0.79
CA ARG A 257 13.05 8.64 -1.62
C ARG A 257 13.76 7.68 -2.57
N LEU A 258 14.80 7.00 -2.09
CA LEU A 258 15.60 6.07 -2.88
C LEU A 258 15.12 4.62 -2.80
N GLY A 259 14.12 4.34 -1.97
CA GLY A 259 13.49 3.02 -1.80
C GLY A 259 13.29 2.63 -0.34
N ALA A 260 12.93 1.37 -0.10
CA ALA A 260 12.55 0.85 1.21
C ALA A 260 13.71 0.61 2.18
N TYR A 261 14.94 0.64 1.72
CA TYR A 261 16.10 0.29 2.54
C TYR A 261 16.50 1.46 3.43
N THR A 262 16.50 1.25 4.74
CA THR A 262 16.95 2.23 5.73
C THR A 262 18.04 1.64 6.60
N GLY A 263 18.96 2.48 7.09
CA GLY A 263 19.99 2.12 8.06
C GLY A 263 19.78 2.88 9.37
N ASP A 264 20.53 2.51 10.40
CA ASP A 264 20.42 3.07 11.75
C ASP A 264 21.11 4.44 11.87
N THR A 265 21.97 4.79 10.91
CA THR A 265 22.81 5.99 10.99
C THR A 265 22.55 6.91 9.79
N VAL A 266 22.18 8.15 10.08
CA VAL A 266 22.09 9.20 9.06
C VAL A 266 23.48 9.74 8.78
N GLU A 267 23.88 9.77 7.51
CA GLU A 267 25.15 10.30 7.06
C GLU A 267 24.95 11.43 6.06
N ASN A 268 25.94 12.30 5.96
CA ASN A 268 25.99 13.37 4.97
C ASN A 268 26.73 12.90 3.73
N TYR A 269 26.05 12.92 2.61
CA TYR A 269 26.57 12.52 1.31
C TYR A 269 26.95 13.73 0.48
N LYS A 270 28.05 13.62 -0.27
CA LYS A 270 28.42 14.54 -1.34
C LYS A 270 28.78 13.72 -2.57
N ILE A 271 28.09 14.01 -3.67
CA ILE A 271 28.26 13.28 -4.93
C ILE A 271 28.43 14.28 -6.04
N ARG A 272 29.48 14.14 -6.83
CA ARG A 272 29.73 14.92 -8.05
C ARG A 272 29.07 14.22 -9.22
N PHE A 273 28.33 14.99 -10.03
CA PHE A 273 27.74 14.55 -11.28
C PHE A 273 28.26 15.38 -12.45
N THR A 274 28.52 14.71 -13.58
CA THR A 274 28.97 15.31 -14.82
C THR A 274 28.00 15.06 -15.96
N ASP A 275 28.23 15.61 -17.11
CA ASP A 275 27.50 15.36 -18.34
C ASP A 275 25.97 15.43 -18.17
N TYR A 276 25.23 14.48 -18.75
CA TYR A 276 23.78 14.41 -18.65
C TYR A 276 23.29 14.23 -17.20
N ALA A 277 24.01 13.46 -16.39
CA ALA A 277 23.62 13.20 -15.00
C ALA A 277 23.52 14.50 -14.18
N LYS A 278 24.38 15.49 -14.43
CA LYS A 278 24.36 16.82 -13.80
C LYS A 278 23.00 17.51 -14.03
N GLU A 279 22.55 17.59 -15.25
CA GLU A 279 21.28 18.25 -15.59
C GLU A 279 20.07 17.46 -15.08
N TRP A 280 20.11 16.13 -15.16
CA TRP A 280 19.05 15.29 -14.64
C TRP A 280 18.87 15.46 -13.14
N MET A 281 19.94 15.42 -12.39
CA MET A 281 19.91 15.52 -10.92
C MET A 281 19.38 16.88 -10.42
N LYS A 282 19.68 17.97 -11.13
CA LYS A 282 19.16 19.31 -10.79
C LYS A 282 17.63 19.37 -10.87
N ASN A 283 17.03 18.58 -11.74
CA ASN A 283 15.59 18.57 -11.97
C ASN A 283 14.84 17.53 -11.13
N HIS A 284 15.55 16.75 -10.28
CA HIS A 284 14.94 15.67 -9.51
C HIS A 284 15.25 15.83 -8.02
N LYS A 285 14.20 15.93 -7.22
CA LYS A 285 14.28 15.98 -5.77
C LYS A 285 14.02 14.62 -5.16
N PHE A 286 15.04 14.03 -4.53
CA PHE A 286 14.96 12.74 -3.83
C PHE A 286 15.29 12.82 -2.34
N ALA A 287 15.78 13.98 -1.86
CA ALA A 287 16.01 14.26 -0.44
C ALA A 287 15.47 15.65 -0.09
N GLU A 288 14.94 15.80 1.12
CA GLU A 288 14.33 17.09 1.53
C GLU A 288 15.37 18.19 1.73
N ASP A 289 16.56 17.83 2.23
CA ASP A 289 17.69 18.72 2.49
C ASP A 289 18.69 18.80 1.32
N GLN A 290 18.30 18.33 0.13
CA GLN A 290 19.13 18.32 -1.06
C GLN A 290 19.56 19.74 -1.46
N SER A 291 20.86 19.94 -1.62
CA SER A 291 21.46 21.18 -2.06
C SER A 291 22.46 20.95 -3.20
N PHE A 292 22.72 22.00 -3.99
CA PHE A 292 23.57 21.95 -5.18
C PHE A 292 24.69 22.98 -5.09
N THR A 293 25.86 22.58 -5.54
CA THR A 293 27.01 23.46 -5.76
C THR A 293 27.55 23.22 -7.16
N ASP A 294 27.49 24.21 -8.03
CA ASP A 294 28.02 24.10 -9.37
C ASP A 294 29.52 24.34 -9.38
N GLU A 295 30.24 23.45 -10.08
CA GLU A 295 31.68 23.50 -10.34
C GLU A 295 31.84 23.39 -11.84
N ASN A 296 32.50 24.33 -12.54
CA ASN A 296 32.75 24.33 -13.99
C ASN A 296 31.85 23.37 -14.81
N ASP A 297 32.31 22.15 -15.07
CA ASP A 297 31.61 21.15 -15.86
C ASP A 297 30.80 20.12 -15.02
N SER A 298 30.74 20.29 -13.70
CA SER A 298 30.09 19.36 -12.79
C SER A 298 29.17 20.06 -11.80
N THR A 299 28.30 19.28 -11.14
CA THR A 299 27.48 19.73 -9.99
C THR A 299 27.68 18.76 -8.84
N VAL A 300 28.00 19.30 -7.67
CA VAL A 300 28.05 18.53 -6.42
C VAL A 300 26.69 18.63 -5.75
N ILE A 301 26.09 17.47 -5.44
CA ILE A 301 24.87 17.36 -4.67
C ILE A 301 25.23 16.94 -3.25
N SER A 302 24.66 17.66 -2.26
CA SER A 302 24.80 17.35 -0.84
C SER A 302 23.44 17.06 -0.23
N PHE A 303 23.33 16.00 0.56
CA PHE A 303 22.11 15.61 1.27
C PHE A 303 22.43 14.64 2.42
N SER A 304 21.47 14.45 3.34
CA SER A 304 21.56 13.49 4.43
C SER A 304 20.68 12.27 4.15
N SER A 305 21.16 11.07 4.49
CA SER A 305 20.37 9.84 4.36
C SER A 305 20.86 8.75 5.30
N SER A 306 19.95 7.87 5.73
CA SER A 306 20.26 6.58 6.34
C SER A 306 20.36 5.44 5.31
N GLN A 307 20.07 5.69 4.03
CA GLN A 307 19.94 4.69 2.97
C GLN A 307 21.28 4.43 2.24
N TYR A 308 22.33 4.12 2.99
CA TYR A 308 23.70 3.95 2.47
C TYR A 308 23.77 3.10 1.18
N HIS A 309 23.15 1.91 1.18
CA HIS A 309 23.18 1.01 0.04
C HIS A 309 22.43 1.57 -1.18
N LYS A 310 21.33 2.28 -0.96
CA LYS A 310 20.57 2.93 -2.05
C LYS A 310 21.36 4.08 -2.66
N VAL A 311 22.09 4.84 -1.84
CA VAL A 311 22.99 5.90 -2.33
C VAL A 311 24.12 5.30 -3.17
N LEU A 312 24.74 4.21 -2.73
CA LEU A 312 25.76 3.52 -3.53
C LEU A 312 25.18 3.01 -4.86
N GLN A 313 23.99 2.38 -4.83
CA GLN A 313 23.32 1.93 -6.05
C GLN A 313 23.02 3.08 -7.01
N LEU A 314 22.56 4.23 -6.48
CA LEU A 314 22.31 5.43 -7.29
C LEU A 314 23.59 5.87 -8.01
N ILE A 315 24.72 5.95 -7.32
CA ILE A 315 26.01 6.34 -7.91
C ILE A 315 26.42 5.36 -9.01
N LEU A 316 26.38 4.06 -8.70
CA LEU A 316 26.76 3.02 -9.65
C LEU A 316 25.87 2.97 -10.89
N SER A 317 24.58 3.34 -10.76
CA SER A 317 23.65 3.39 -11.89
C SER A 317 23.97 4.47 -12.92
N TRP A 318 24.69 5.53 -12.51
CA TRP A 318 25.15 6.60 -13.41
C TRP A 318 26.54 6.33 -14.02
N GLY A 319 27.16 5.22 -13.64
CA GLY A 319 28.46 4.81 -14.19
C GLY A 319 29.54 5.89 -13.99
N HIS A 320 30.21 6.30 -15.06
CA HIS A 320 31.31 7.27 -15.00
C HIS A 320 30.85 8.72 -14.74
N GLN A 321 29.55 8.99 -14.84
CA GLN A 321 28.99 10.35 -14.67
C GLN A 321 28.72 10.69 -13.19
N ALA A 322 28.97 9.76 -12.25
CA ALA A 322 28.79 9.98 -10.83
C ALA A 322 30.00 9.53 -10.03
N GLU A 323 30.46 10.40 -9.14
CA GLU A 323 31.60 10.16 -8.25
C GLU A 323 31.23 10.56 -6.81
N PRO A 324 31.34 9.67 -5.80
CA PRO A 324 31.15 10.04 -4.41
C PRO A 324 32.35 10.81 -3.88
N LEU A 325 32.08 11.88 -3.17
CA LEU A 325 33.10 12.71 -2.50
C LEU A 325 33.09 12.50 -0.99
N ALA A 326 31.92 12.16 -0.41
CA ALA A 326 31.73 11.89 1.01
C ALA A 326 30.52 10.95 1.23
N PRO A 327 30.51 10.18 2.34
CA PRO A 327 31.60 9.98 3.33
C PRO A 327 32.71 9.06 2.82
N ASP A 328 33.87 9.05 3.47
CA ASP A 328 35.04 8.28 3.06
C ASP A 328 34.77 6.78 2.86
N ARG A 329 33.93 6.18 3.70
CA ARG A 329 33.56 4.77 3.56
C ARG A 329 32.82 4.50 2.23
N LEU A 330 31.99 5.44 1.78
CA LEU A 330 31.28 5.32 0.50
C LEU A 330 32.26 5.42 -0.68
N VAL A 331 33.18 6.38 -0.61
CA VAL A 331 34.23 6.55 -1.62
C VAL A 331 35.08 5.29 -1.73
N LYS A 332 35.47 4.70 -0.59
CA LYS A 332 36.25 3.45 -0.55
C LYS A 332 35.45 2.30 -1.19
N GLN A 333 34.23 2.06 -0.77
CA GLN A 333 33.41 0.97 -1.31
C GLN A 333 33.12 1.15 -2.80
N TRP A 334 32.78 2.36 -3.24
CA TRP A 334 32.59 2.65 -4.66
C TRP A 334 33.85 2.33 -5.49
N LYS A 335 35.06 2.70 -5.01
CA LYS A 335 36.32 2.34 -5.68
C LYS A 335 36.52 0.83 -5.77
N GLU A 336 36.22 0.09 -4.71
CA GLU A 336 36.29 -1.37 -4.70
C GLU A 336 35.35 -2.00 -5.75
N GLU A 337 34.10 -1.51 -5.85
CA GLU A 337 33.14 -1.96 -6.85
C GLU A 337 33.59 -1.65 -8.29
N VAL A 338 34.08 -0.44 -8.54
CA VAL A 338 34.60 -0.03 -9.86
C VAL A 338 35.80 -0.87 -10.28
N ILE A 339 36.73 -1.12 -9.35
CA ILE A 339 37.89 -1.99 -9.62
C ILE A 339 37.42 -3.43 -9.91
N ALA A 340 36.45 -3.96 -9.16
CA ALA A 340 35.92 -5.29 -9.40
C ALA A 340 35.26 -5.41 -10.77
N MET A 341 34.49 -4.39 -11.18
CA MET A 341 33.88 -4.30 -12.53
C MET A 341 34.99 -4.28 -13.62
N ALA A 342 35.98 -3.42 -13.45
CA ALA A 342 37.09 -3.30 -14.42
C ALA A 342 37.88 -4.61 -14.56
N LYS A 343 38.06 -5.36 -13.48
CA LYS A 343 38.70 -6.69 -13.51
C LYS A 343 37.90 -7.68 -14.35
N LYS A 344 36.57 -7.73 -14.18
CA LYS A 344 35.68 -8.61 -14.97
C LYS A 344 35.74 -8.28 -16.47
N VAL A 345 35.86 -7.02 -16.83
CA VAL A 345 36.02 -6.61 -18.25
C VAL A 345 37.34 -7.12 -18.84
N LYS A 346 38.43 -7.01 -18.08
CA LYS A 346 39.78 -7.48 -18.53
C LYS A 346 39.86 -9.01 -18.68
N GLU A 347 39.26 -9.74 -17.74
CA GLU A 347 39.28 -11.22 -17.75
C GLU A 347 38.50 -11.80 -18.94
N LYS A 348 37.46 -11.16 -19.42
CA LYS A 348 36.67 -11.63 -20.58
C LYS A 348 37.31 -11.36 -21.95
N HIS A 349 38.37 -10.58 -22.01
CA HIS A 349 39.08 -10.23 -23.25
C HIS A 349 40.46 -10.90 -23.41
N SER A 350 40.80 -11.85 -22.56
CA SER A 350 41.92 -12.74 -22.83
C SER A 350 41.45 -13.79 -23.83
N PRO A 351 41.98 -13.82 -25.09
CA PRO A 351 41.59 -14.83 -26.07
C PRO A 351 42.02 -16.21 -25.53
N VAL A 352 41.11 -17.18 -25.62
CA VAL A 352 41.39 -18.60 -25.42
C VAL A 352 42.26 -19.10 -26.53
#